data_3d3c33f06054e1590cfbbd6ec4b19922
#
_entry.id   3d3c33f06054e1590cfbbd6ec4b19922
#
_cell.length_a   1.000
_cell.length_b   1.000
_cell.length_c   1.000
_cell.angle_alpha   90.00
_cell.angle_beta   90.00
_cell.angle_gamma   90.00
#
_symmetry.space_group_name_H-M   'P 1'
#
loop_
_entity.id
_entity.type
_entity.pdbx_description
1 polymer ?
#
loop_
_entity_poly.entity_id
_entity_poly.type
_entity_poly.pdbx_seq_one_letter_code
_entity_poly.pdbx_strand_id
1 'polypeptide(L)'
;MRQAQTRRNGWRWLALAVGTLSALSLAEASMARWPAGWQVSDLPAAQPGQAGAGQRQRAVKLQADGSQALVMEVTRMPLQSGQAVNLEKVLGHMRKLVQIEFLRNGLQTACTSPQPSTTGGLAALETTCTIRQRGAVVMKQTLLAAAGKASAYSLSYAGLAEAYDASQAEIRAVRESLRFE
;
A
#
# COMPACT_ATOMS: atom_id res chain seq x y z
N MET A 1 -21.60 85.88 15.11
CA MET A 1 -20.90 85.33 16.33
C MET A 1 -21.29 83.86 16.48
N ARG A 2 -20.36 82.98 16.29
CA ARG A 2 -20.08 81.66 16.88
C ARG A 2 -19.38 80.81 15.83
N GLN A 3 -18.11 80.57 16.13
CA GLN A 3 -17.20 79.69 15.39
C GLN A 3 -17.63 78.23 15.55
N ALA A 4 -17.68 77.52 14.47
CA ALA A 4 -17.81 76.05 14.48
C ALA A 4 -16.43 75.43 14.17
N GLN A 5 -15.92 74.72 15.12
CA GLN A 5 -14.65 74.03 15.14
C GLN A 5 -14.76 72.70 14.41
N THR A 6 -14.03 72.54 13.31
CA THR A 6 -13.93 71.30 12.55
C THR A 6 -12.99 70.32 13.24
N ARG A 7 -13.49 69.23 13.77
CA ARG A 7 -12.72 68.06 14.26
C ARG A 7 -12.29 67.20 13.08
N ARG A 8 -10.98 67.18 12.84
CA ARG A 8 -10.32 66.21 11.92
C ARG A 8 -10.24 64.86 12.61
N ASN A 9 -11.01 63.86 12.21
CA ASN A 9 -10.86 62.45 12.62
C ASN A 9 -9.81 61.82 11.72
N GLY A 10 -8.64 61.51 12.31
CA GLY A 10 -7.60 60.69 11.67
C GLY A 10 -8.03 59.22 11.63
N TRP A 11 -8.22 58.69 10.42
CA TRP A 11 -8.42 57.27 10.20
C TRP A 11 -7.08 56.52 10.25
N ARG A 12 -6.86 55.82 11.37
CA ARG A 12 -5.74 54.88 11.51
C ARG A 12 -6.09 53.61 10.76
N TRP A 13 -5.38 53.38 9.67
CA TRP A 13 -5.43 52.08 8.94
C TRP A 13 -4.69 51.04 9.78
N LEU A 14 -5.45 50.12 10.39
CA LEU A 14 -4.91 48.89 10.96
C LEU A 14 -4.72 47.92 9.81
N ALA A 15 -3.49 47.68 9.38
CA ALA A 15 -3.10 46.62 8.48
C ALA A 15 -3.19 45.30 9.24
N LEU A 16 -4.23 44.50 8.94
CA LEU A 16 -4.35 43.09 9.36
C LEU A 16 -3.38 42.27 8.52
N ALA A 17 -2.26 41.88 9.12
CA ALA A 17 -1.38 40.87 8.55
C ALA A 17 -2.08 39.51 8.62
N VAL A 18 -2.60 39.05 7.49
CA VAL A 18 -3.10 37.67 7.34
C VAL A 18 -1.88 36.76 7.22
N GLY A 19 -1.50 36.17 8.35
CA GLY A 19 -0.49 35.11 8.36
C GLY A 19 -1.06 33.85 7.69
N THR A 20 -0.60 33.53 6.49
CA THR A 20 -0.85 32.23 5.85
C THR A 20 -0.12 31.16 6.64
N LEU A 21 -0.84 30.42 7.48
CA LEU A 21 -0.36 29.15 8.02
C LEU A 21 -0.24 28.18 6.83
N SER A 22 0.96 28.01 6.32
CA SER A 22 1.30 26.89 5.45
C SER A 22 1.16 25.62 6.26
N ALA A 23 0.06 24.89 6.08
CA ALA A 23 -0.08 23.53 6.58
C ALA A 23 0.97 22.67 5.87
N LEU A 24 2.09 22.40 6.58
CA LEU A 24 3.03 21.37 6.22
C LEU A 24 2.27 20.04 6.33
N SER A 25 1.69 19.59 5.22
CA SER A 25 1.24 18.20 5.08
C SER A 25 2.48 17.35 5.26
N LEU A 26 2.60 16.67 6.39
CA LEU A 26 3.51 15.55 6.56
C LEU A 26 3.04 14.49 5.57
N ALA A 27 3.61 14.49 4.37
CA ALA A 27 3.43 13.39 3.44
C ALA A 27 3.99 12.16 4.15
N GLU A 28 3.11 11.26 4.59
CA GLU A 28 3.53 9.95 5.08
C GLU A 28 4.43 9.33 4.02
N ALA A 29 5.64 8.95 4.44
CA ALA A 29 6.62 8.42 3.50
C ALA A 29 6.05 7.16 2.86
N SER A 30 5.91 7.17 1.55
CA SER A 30 5.41 6.01 0.81
C SER A 30 6.28 4.79 1.10
N MET A 31 5.65 3.64 1.39
CA MET A 31 6.34 2.37 1.68
C MET A 31 7.12 1.84 0.47
N ALA A 32 6.80 2.29 -0.74
CA ALA A 32 7.44 1.88 -1.98
C ALA A 32 7.53 3.04 -2.97
N ARG A 33 8.42 2.93 -3.96
CA ARG A 33 8.37 3.75 -5.16
C ARG A 33 7.43 3.11 -6.17
N TRP A 34 6.27 3.72 -6.33
CA TRP A 34 5.28 3.25 -7.27
C TRP A 34 5.59 3.75 -8.69
N PRO A 35 5.40 2.94 -9.73
CA PRO A 35 5.58 3.37 -11.12
C PRO A 35 4.63 4.51 -11.49
N ALA A 36 5.04 5.34 -12.45
CA ALA A 36 4.19 6.39 -12.97
C ALA A 36 2.90 5.81 -13.58
N GLY A 37 1.77 6.50 -13.38
CA GLY A 37 0.46 6.08 -13.89
C GLY A 37 -0.26 5.05 -13.03
N TRP A 38 0.34 4.53 -11.94
CA TRP A 38 -0.37 3.71 -11.00
C TRP A 38 -1.18 4.58 -10.02
N GLN A 39 -2.39 4.15 -9.71
CA GLN A 39 -3.24 4.81 -8.71
C GLN A 39 -2.89 4.27 -7.33
N VAL A 40 -2.33 5.13 -6.47
CA VAL A 40 -1.89 4.76 -5.11
C VAL A 40 -2.86 5.31 -4.09
N SER A 41 -3.20 4.49 -3.11
CA SER A 41 -4.06 4.86 -1.98
C SER A 41 -3.57 4.20 -0.69
N ASP A 42 -3.65 4.94 0.42
CA ASP A 42 -3.50 4.39 1.74
C ASP A 42 -4.80 3.71 2.16
N LEU A 43 -4.68 2.53 2.74
CA LEU A 43 -5.81 1.78 3.25
C LEU A 43 -5.87 1.91 4.78
N PRO A 44 -7.08 1.83 5.36
CA PRO A 44 -7.21 1.76 6.81
C PRO A 44 -6.36 0.61 7.38
N ALA A 45 -5.77 0.83 8.54
CA ALA A 45 -5.06 -0.22 9.26
C ALA A 45 -5.97 -1.45 9.46
N ALA A 46 -5.38 -2.64 9.41
CA ALA A 46 -6.13 -3.89 9.54
C ALA A 46 -6.88 -4.03 10.88
N GLN A 47 -6.47 -3.30 11.89
CA GLN A 47 -7.09 -3.24 13.22
C GLN A 47 -7.15 -1.78 13.69
N PRO A 48 -8.19 -1.02 13.31
CA PRO A 48 -8.38 0.34 13.78
C PRO A 48 -8.50 0.40 15.29
N GLY A 49 -7.79 1.36 15.93
CA GLY A 49 -7.91 1.61 17.38
C GLY A 49 -6.94 0.82 18.27
N GLN A 50 -6.13 -0.10 17.75
CA GLN A 50 -5.04 -0.70 18.52
C GLN A 50 -3.76 0.16 18.40
N ALA A 51 -3.08 0.37 19.52
CA ALA A 51 -1.75 0.95 19.53
C ALA A 51 -0.82 0.08 18.65
N GLY A 52 -0.17 0.69 17.65
CA GLY A 52 0.63 -0.06 16.67
C GLY A 52 -0.16 -0.57 15.46
N ALA A 53 -1.31 0.06 15.14
CA ALA A 53 -2.02 -0.20 13.89
C ALA A 53 -1.04 -0.15 12.70
N GLY A 54 -1.01 -1.22 11.91
CA GLY A 54 -0.12 -1.33 10.76
C GLY A 54 -0.48 -0.34 9.64
N GLN A 55 0.48 -0.02 8.81
CA GLN A 55 0.29 0.77 7.60
C GLN A 55 -0.02 -0.14 6.41
N ARG A 56 -0.91 0.29 5.53
CA ARG A 56 -1.28 -0.44 4.32
C ARG A 56 -1.35 0.53 3.14
N GLN A 57 -0.67 0.19 2.06
CA GLN A 57 -0.77 0.90 0.78
C GLN A 57 -1.23 -0.06 -0.31
N ARG A 58 -2.10 0.45 -1.17
CA ARG A 58 -2.57 -0.25 -2.36
C ARG A 58 -2.25 0.59 -3.58
N ALA A 59 -1.73 -0.05 -4.62
CA ALA A 59 -1.52 0.56 -5.92
C ALA A 59 -2.21 -0.26 -7.01
N VAL A 60 -2.84 0.41 -7.95
CA VAL A 60 -3.61 -0.19 -9.04
C VAL A 60 -3.08 0.30 -10.36
N LYS A 61 -2.71 -0.63 -11.25
CA LYS A 61 -2.44 -0.37 -12.65
C LYS A 61 -3.73 -0.57 -13.44
N LEU A 62 -4.13 0.43 -14.21
CA LEU A 62 -5.31 0.35 -15.07
C LEU A 62 -4.92 -0.06 -16.50
N GLN A 63 -5.85 -0.70 -17.19
CA GLN A 63 -5.83 -0.87 -18.64
C GLN A 63 -6.31 0.42 -19.34
N ALA A 64 -6.20 0.46 -20.66
CA ALA A 64 -6.64 1.60 -21.46
C ALA A 64 -8.16 1.87 -21.36
N ASP A 65 -8.95 0.83 -21.07
CA ASP A 65 -10.41 0.92 -20.85
C ASP A 65 -10.80 1.31 -19.43
N GLY A 66 -9.82 1.57 -18.54
CA GLY A 66 -10.05 1.91 -17.15
C GLY A 66 -10.25 0.71 -16.22
N SER A 67 -10.29 -0.52 -16.72
CA SER A 67 -10.36 -1.71 -15.88
C SER A 67 -9.03 -2.00 -15.15
N GLN A 68 -9.08 -2.74 -14.04
CA GLN A 68 -7.89 -3.08 -13.27
C GLN A 68 -7.07 -4.17 -13.98
N ALA A 69 -5.84 -3.85 -14.35
CA ALA A 69 -4.88 -4.80 -14.91
C ALA A 69 -4.12 -5.55 -13.82
N LEU A 70 -3.61 -4.80 -12.83
CA LEU A 70 -2.82 -5.32 -11.72
C LEU A 70 -3.11 -4.52 -10.44
N VAL A 71 -3.12 -5.20 -9.33
CA VAL A 71 -3.23 -4.61 -7.99
C VAL A 71 -2.04 -5.07 -7.16
N MET A 72 -1.36 -4.16 -6.49
CA MET A 72 -0.35 -4.46 -5.46
C MET A 72 -0.79 -3.90 -4.13
N GLU A 73 -0.55 -4.64 -3.06
CA GLU A 73 -0.83 -4.20 -1.70
C GLU A 73 0.37 -4.52 -0.81
N VAL A 74 0.85 -3.51 -0.10
CA VAL A 74 1.92 -3.62 0.91
C VAL A 74 1.31 -3.35 2.26
N THR A 75 1.60 -4.21 3.22
CA THR A 75 1.22 -4.04 4.63
C THR A 75 2.46 -4.10 5.50
N ARG A 76 2.58 -3.15 6.42
CA ARG A 76 3.58 -3.14 7.49
C ARG A 76 2.89 -3.29 8.83
N MET A 77 3.35 -4.20 9.66
CA MET A 77 2.85 -4.44 11.01
C MET A 77 3.99 -4.26 12.00
N PRO A 78 3.92 -3.33 12.96
CA PRO A 78 4.91 -3.23 14.04
C PRO A 78 4.98 -4.51 14.84
N LEU A 79 6.18 -4.88 15.27
CA LEU A 79 6.41 -6.03 16.15
C LEU A 79 6.73 -5.54 17.57
N GLN A 80 6.30 -6.31 18.55
CA GLN A 80 6.76 -6.09 19.91
C GLN A 80 8.24 -6.49 20.04
N SER A 81 8.96 -5.85 20.96
CA SER A 81 10.37 -6.18 21.21
C SER A 81 10.55 -7.68 21.49
N GLY A 82 11.46 -8.32 20.73
CA GLY A 82 11.72 -9.76 20.84
C GLY A 82 10.70 -10.68 20.18
N GLN A 83 9.68 -10.13 19.52
CA GLN A 83 8.69 -10.94 18.81
C GLN A 83 9.27 -11.57 17.56
N ALA A 84 9.34 -12.91 17.52
CA ALA A 84 9.72 -13.68 16.34
C ALA A 84 8.52 -13.91 15.42
N VAL A 85 8.72 -13.79 14.11
CA VAL A 85 7.67 -14.03 13.09
C VAL A 85 7.99 -15.34 12.37
N ASN A 86 7.05 -16.27 12.37
CA ASN A 86 7.11 -17.46 11.56
C ASN A 86 6.54 -17.16 10.16
N LEU A 87 7.42 -16.90 9.19
CA LEU A 87 7.04 -16.52 7.82
C LEU A 87 6.24 -17.62 7.11
N GLU A 88 6.56 -18.89 7.32
CA GLU A 88 5.81 -20.02 6.73
C GLU A 88 4.37 -20.04 7.21
N LYS A 89 4.16 -19.82 8.51
CA LYS A 89 2.81 -19.77 9.10
C LYS A 89 2.01 -18.58 8.57
N VAL A 90 2.64 -17.41 8.46
CA VAL A 90 2.02 -16.20 7.89
C VAL A 90 1.63 -16.45 6.45
N LEU A 91 2.58 -16.91 5.62
CA LEU A 91 2.34 -17.17 4.20
C LEU A 91 1.29 -18.27 3.99
N GLY A 92 1.32 -19.31 4.82
CA GLY A 92 0.31 -20.39 4.82
C GLY A 92 -1.11 -19.86 5.08
N HIS A 93 -1.24 -18.91 6.02
CA HIS A 93 -2.51 -18.25 6.31
C HIS A 93 -2.99 -17.39 5.12
N MET A 94 -2.10 -16.57 4.53
CA MET A 94 -2.42 -15.77 3.35
C MET A 94 -2.88 -16.64 2.18
N ARG A 95 -2.18 -17.75 1.88
CA ARG A 95 -2.56 -18.73 0.85
C ARG A 95 -3.97 -19.27 1.08
N LYS A 96 -4.26 -19.68 2.32
CA LYS A 96 -5.58 -20.23 2.68
C LYS A 96 -6.70 -19.22 2.43
N LEU A 97 -6.49 -17.95 2.80
CA LEU A 97 -7.48 -16.90 2.56
C LEU A 97 -7.75 -16.69 1.07
N VAL A 98 -6.69 -16.62 0.25
CA VAL A 98 -6.80 -16.48 -1.20
C VAL A 98 -7.54 -17.67 -1.83
N GLN A 99 -7.19 -18.90 -1.43
CA GLN A 99 -7.85 -20.11 -1.96
C GLN A 99 -9.34 -20.14 -1.61
N ILE A 100 -9.71 -19.76 -0.37
CA ILE A 100 -11.11 -19.71 0.05
C ILE A 100 -11.87 -18.64 -0.73
N GLU A 101 -11.30 -17.46 -0.92
CA GLU A 101 -11.94 -16.35 -1.62
C GLU A 101 -12.24 -16.73 -3.08
N PHE A 102 -11.26 -17.25 -3.81
CA PHE A 102 -11.46 -17.66 -5.20
C PHE A 102 -12.42 -18.86 -5.32
N LEU A 103 -12.34 -19.81 -4.40
CA LEU A 103 -13.27 -20.95 -4.38
C LEU A 103 -14.73 -20.50 -4.21
N ARG A 104 -14.99 -19.53 -3.32
CA ARG A 104 -16.33 -18.94 -3.15
C ARG A 104 -16.88 -18.29 -4.41
N ASN A 105 -16.00 -17.80 -5.27
CA ASN A 105 -16.33 -17.21 -6.57
C ASN A 105 -16.33 -18.22 -7.74
N GLY A 106 -16.29 -19.52 -7.44
CA GLY A 106 -16.32 -20.58 -8.44
C GLY A 106 -15.03 -20.75 -9.24
N LEU A 107 -13.91 -20.24 -8.72
CA LEU A 107 -12.59 -20.30 -9.35
C LEU A 107 -11.72 -21.37 -8.67
N GLN A 108 -10.86 -22.00 -9.43
CA GLN A 108 -9.87 -22.96 -8.93
C GLN A 108 -8.54 -22.23 -8.71
N THR A 109 -7.89 -22.50 -7.57
CA THR A 109 -6.61 -21.88 -7.24
C THR A 109 -5.58 -22.94 -6.86
N ALA A 110 -4.45 -22.93 -7.56
CA ALA A 110 -3.27 -23.74 -7.24
C ALA A 110 -2.08 -22.82 -6.94
N CYS A 111 -1.47 -22.97 -5.78
CA CYS A 111 -0.30 -22.19 -5.38
C CYS A 111 0.94 -23.09 -5.33
N THR A 112 2.09 -22.53 -5.68
CA THR A 112 3.39 -23.18 -5.51
C THR A 112 3.69 -23.44 -4.03
N SER A 113 4.65 -24.31 -3.74
CA SER A 113 5.25 -24.36 -2.40
C SER A 113 5.92 -23.02 -2.08
N PRO A 114 6.00 -22.61 -0.79
CA PRO A 114 6.78 -21.45 -0.39
C PRO A 114 8.23 -21.57 -0.87
N GLN A 115 8.75 -20.49 -1.42
CA GLN A 115 10.13 -20.40 -1.90
C GLN A 115 10.85 -19.26 -1.17
N PRO A 116 12.15 -19.44 -0.83
CA PRO A 116 12.98 -18.34 -0.34
C PRO A 116 13.02 -17.20 -1.35
N SER A 117 12.97 -15.97 -0.84
CA SER A 117 12.98 -14.75 -1.64
C SER A 117 13.63 -13.61 -0.86
N THR A 118 13.73 -12.43 -1.48
CA THR A 118 14.17 -11.20 -0.84
C THR A 118 13.28 -10.04 -1.26
N THR A 119 13.14 -9.06 -0.38
CA THR A 119 12.44 -7.82 -0.70
C THR A 119 12.97 -6.71 0.19
N GLY A 120 13.28 -5.53 -0.38
CA GLY A 120 13.85 -4.40 0.37
C GLY A 120 15.05 -4.76 1.25
N GLY A 121 15.87 -5.74 0.83
CA GLY A 121 17.01 -6.22 1.61
C GLY A 121 16.68 -7.20 2.75
N LEU A 122 15.41 -7.54 2.99
CA LEU A 122 15.00 -8.53 3.98
C LEU A 122 14.86 -9.93 3.35
N ALA A 123 15.20 -10.97 4.10
CA ALA A 123 14.83 -12.33 3.77
C ALA A 123 13.31 -12.49 3.82
N ALA A 124 12.76 -13.16 2.83
CA ALA A 124 11.34 -13.35 2.64
C ALA A 124 11.00 -14.78 2.21
N LEU A 125 9.72 -15.13 2.33
CA LEU A 125 9.14 -16.29 1.67
C LEU A 125 8.06 -15.81 0.72
N GLU A 126 7.97 -16.45 -0.46
CA GLU A 126 6.93 -16.14 -1.43
C GLU A 126 6.26 -17.39 -2.01
N THR A 127 5.06 -17.24 -2.49
CA THR A 127 4.30 -18.25 -3.24
C THR A 127 3.49 -17.58 -4.33
N THR A 128 3.40 -18.20 -5.49
CA THR A 128 2.55 -17.72 -6.59
C THR A 128 1.38 -18.67 -6.77
N CYS A 129 0.18 -18.10 -6.79
CA CYS A 129 -1.06 -18.78 -7.03
C CYS A 129 -1.53 -18.54 -8.47
N THR A 130 -1.88 -19.60 -9.15
CA THR A 130 -2.52 -19.56 -10.47
C THR A 130 -4.01 -19.79 -10.29
N ILE A 131 -4.81 -18.87 -10.78
CA ILE A 131 -6.27 -18.89 -10.68
C ILE A 131 -6.85 -19.29 -12.04
N ARG A 132 -7.70 -20.30 -12.04
CA ARG A 132 -8.31 -20.87 -13.24
C ARG A 132 -9.82 -20.76 -13.21
N GLN A 133 -10.39 -20.50 -14.39
CA GLN A 133 -11.82 -20.57 -14.64
C GLN A 133 -12.05 -21.52 -15.81
N ARG A 134 -12.84 -22.57 -15.60
CA ARG A 134 -13.14 -23.58 -16.64
C ARG A 134 -11.87 -24.13 -17.31
N GLY A 135 -10.82 -24.35 -16.53
CA GLY A 135 -9.52 -24.87 -16.99
C GLY A 135 -8.53 -23.81 -17.53
N ALA A 136 -9.00 -22.65 -17.97
CA ALA A 136 -8.13 -21.56 -18.45
C ALA A 136 -7.53 -20.76 -17.29
N VAL A 137 -6.27 -20.36 -17.40
CA VAL A 137 -5.62 -19.45 -16.45
C VAL A 137 -6.16 -18.04 -16.71
N VAL A 138 -6.85 -17.47 -15.73
CA VAL A 138 -7.45 -16.13 -15.85
C VAL A 138 -6.70 -15.07 -15.04
N MET A 139 -6.10 -15.47 -13.90
CA MET A 139 -5.36 -14.56 -13.03
C MET A 139 -4.15 -15.27 -12.43
N LYS A 140 -3.16 -14.45 -12.00
CA LYS A 140 -2.05 -14.86 -11.14
C LYS A 140 -1.97 -13.94 -9.94
N GLN A 141 -1.57 -14.50 -8.80
CA GLN A 141 -1.33 -13.74 -7.58
C GLN A 141 -0.09 -14.26 -6.87
N THR A 142 0.82 -13.36 -6.52
CA THR A 142 1.94 -13.70 -5.63
C THR A 142 1.69 -13.09 -4.25
N LEU A 143 2.04 -13.88 -3.25
CA LEU A 143 2.01 -13.54 -1.84
C LEU A 143 3.43 -13.63 -1.32
N LEU A 144 3.87 -12.63 -0.55
CA LEU A 144 5.18 -12.56 0.04
C LEU A 144 5.06 -12.13 1.50
N ALA A 145 5.82 -12.76 2.38
CA ALA A 145 5.96 -12.38 3.78
C ALA A 145 7.44 -12.18 4.11
N ALA A 146 7.76 -11.10 4.82
CA ALA A 146 9.08 -10.78 5.30
C ALA A 146 9.02 -10.24 6.73
N ALA A 147 10.12 -10.32 7.47
CA ALA A 147 10.20 -9.73 8.81
C ALA A 147 11.58 -9.08 9.02
N GLY A 148 11.55 -7.87 9.53
CA GLY A 148 12.69 -7.14 10.07
C GLY A 148 12.73 -7.24 11.59
N LYS A 149 13.58 -6.40 12.22
CA LYS A 149 13.72 -6.35 13.67
C LYS A 149 12.51 -5.74 14.38
N ALA A 150 11.90 -4.71 13.78
CA ALA A 150 10.83 -3.91 14.39
C ALA A 150 9.48 -4.07 13.68
N SER A 151 9.43 -4.70 12.52
CA SER A 151 8.19 -4.81 11.74
C SER A 151 8.15 -6.08 10.91
N ALA A 152 6.95 -6.63 10.74
CA ALA A 152 6.64 -7.65 9.75
C ALA A 152 5.97 -6.99 8.53
N TYR A 153 6.16 -7.60 7.38
CA TYR A 153 5.67 -7.08 6.10
C TYR A 153 4.98 -8.17 5.32
N SER A 154 3.90 -7.80 4.66
CA SER A 154 3.32 -8.63 3.60
C SER A 154 3.19 -7.80 2.32
N LEU A 155 3.46 -8.45 1.21
CA LEU A 155 3.24 -7.91 -0.12
C LEU A 155 2.38 -8.90 -0.88
N SER A 156 1.32 -8.42 -1.51
CA SER A 156 0.56 -9.20 -2.48
C SER A 156 0.46 -8.43 -3.79
N TYR A 157 0.51 -9.13 -4.89
CA TYR A 157 0.20 -8.57 -6.20
C TYR A 157 -0.54 -9.57 -7.05
N ALA A 158 -1.63 -9.11 -7.65
CA ALA A 158 -2.55 -9.93 -8.41
C ALA A 158 -3.02 -9.19 -9.66
N GLY A 159 -3.25 -9.91 -10.72
CA GLY A 159 -3.77 -9.36 -11.96
C GLY A 159 -4.24 -10.43 -12.94
N LEU A 160 -4.84 -9.99 -14.03
CA LEU A 160 -5.09 -10.84 -15.19
C LEU A 160 -3.77 -11.50 -15.60
N ALA A 161 -3.81 -12.78 -16.02
CA ALA A 161 -2.60 -13.56 -16.25
C ALA A 161 -1.61 -12.87 -17.20
N GLU A 162 -2.10 -12.32 -18.30
CA GLU A 162 -1.27 -11.59 -19.28
C GLU A 162 -0.69 -10.30 -18.70
N ALA A 163 -1.50 -9.48 -18.03
CA ALA A 163 -1.05 -8.24 -17.40
C ALA A 163 -0.04 -8.49 -16.28
N TYR A 164 -0.26 -9.56 -15.50
CA TYR A 164 0.68 -9.98 -14.46
C TYR A 164 2.05 -10.33 -15.08
N ASP A 165 2.08 -11.13 -16.15
CA ASP A 165 3.32 -11.55 -16.81
C ASP A 165 4.03 -10.35 -17.48
N ALA A 166 3.29 -9.45 -18.12
CA ALA A 166 3.83 -8.26 -18.75
C ALA A 166 4.37 -7.22 -17.75
N SER A 167 3.90 -7.23 -16.50
CA SER A 167 4.28 -6.24 -15.46
C SER A 167 5.43 -6.70 -14.57
N GLN A 168 6.11 -7.80 -14.86
CA GLN A 168 7.15 -8.37 -13.96
C GLN A 168 8.32 -7.40 -13.69
N ALA A 169 8.71 -6.58 -14.66
CA ALA A 169 9.77 -5.58 -14.47
C ALA A 169 9.34 -4.49 -13.47
N GLU A 170 8.12 -3.96 -13.61
CA GLU A 170 7.56 -2.96 -12.69
C GLU A 170 7.38 -3.53 -11.28
N ILE A 171 6.84 -4.75 -11.17
CA ILE A 171 6.68 -5.46 -9.89
C ILE A 171 8.03 -5.60 -9.19
N ARG A 172 9.07 -6.00 -9.91
CA ARG A 172 10.43 -6.12 -9.36
C ARG A 172 10.96 -4.79 -8.87
N ALA A 173 10.83 -3.72 -9.66
CA ALA A 173 11.25 -2.38 -9.27
C ALA A 173 10.55 -1.89 -8.00
N VAL A 174 9.25 -2.14 -7.85
CA VAL A 174 8.51 -1.84 -6.62
C VAL A 174 9.07 -2.63 -5.44
N ARG A 175 9.26 -3.94 -5.58
CA ARG A 175 9.80 -4.83 -4.53
C ARG A 175 11.18 -4.39 -4.04
N GLU A 176 12.06 -3.99 -4.96
CA GLU A 176 13.41 -3.50 -4.65
C GLU A 176 13.39 -2.12 -3.99
N SER A 177 12.36 -1.31 -4.26
CA SER A 177 12.20 0.02 -3.69
C SER A 177 11.57 0.05 -2.30
N LEU A 178 11.03 -1.09 -1.82
CA LEU A 178 10.41 -1.17 -0.50
C LEU A 178 11.40 -0.76 0.59
N ARG A 179 10.97 0.15 1.44
CA ARG A 179 11.76 0.65 2.56
C ARG A 179 11.26 -0.02 3.84
N PHE A 180 12.12 -0.80 4.41
CA PHE A 180 11.88 -1.47 5.69
C PHE A 180 12.78 -0.81 6.74
N GLU A 181 12.17 -0.11 7.66
CA GLU A 181 12.82 0.47 8.85
C GLU A 181 12.77 -0.51 10.01
#